data_8112a5fd5dd3cc65c616853fdbf1a4cb
#
_entry.id   8112a5fd5dd3cc65c616853fdbf1a4cb
#
_cell.length_a   1.000
_cell.length_b   1.000
_cell.length_c   1.000
_cell.angle_alpha   90.00
_cell.angle_beta   90.00
_cell.angle_gamma   90.00
#
_symmetry.space_group_name_H-M   'P 1'
#
loop_
_entity.id
_entity.type
_entity.pdbx_description
1 polymer ?
#
loop_
_entity_poly.entity_id
_entity_poly.type
_entity_poly.pdbx_seq_one_letter_code
_entity_poly.pdbx_strand_id
1 'polypeptide(L)'
;MFKTDQPEKKVAEELEGETPEPRYSRSGKSRKKPLSQHPFRRFWRRFHLTKIFLILGLTFGLVVGGYLFYVAKTTNVKDLQNALKATTLIYDKDGNEAGSLSGQKGTYVELESISQDLQNAVIATEDRSFYKNGGINYSRFFLAILTAGRSGGGSTITQQLAKNAYLSQDQTIERKAKEFFLALEINKKYSKQEILTMYLNNS
;
A
#
# COMPACT_ATOMS: atom_id res chain seq x y z
N MET A 1 70.21 5.10 67.57
CA MET A 1 71.49 4.40 67.49
C MET A 1 71.70 3.92 66.11
N PHE A 2 72.84 4.31 65.50
CA PHE A 2 73.36 4.00 64.15
C PHE A 2 72.66 4.75 62.97
N LYS A 3 73.26 5.92 62.54
CA LYS A 3 74.41 6.21 61.67
C LYS A 3 74.22 5.68 60.27
N THR A 4 73.87 6.66 59.40
CA THR A 4 74.71 7.26 58.33
C THR A 4 75.58 6.27 57.58
N ASP A 5 75.43 6.25 56.28
CA ASP A 5 76.46 6.73 55.37
C ASP A 5 75.95 6.90 53.98
N GLN A 6 76.13 8.14 53.46
CA GLN A 6 76.12 8.45 52.05
C GLN A 6 77.40 8.06 51.37
N PRO A 7 77.38 7.75 50.11
CA PRO A 7 78.30 8.43 49.24
C PRO A 7 77.63 8.92 47.93
N GLU A 8 77.03 10.06 47.96
CA GLU A 8 77.01 10.97 46.85
C GLU A 8 78.42 11.52 46.60
N LYS A 9 78.69 11.73 45.34
CA LYS A 9 79.84 12.46 44.77
C LYS A 9 80.94 11.64 44.10
N LYS A 10 80.60 10.79 43.15
CA LYS A 10 81.63 10.41 42.13
C LYS A 10 81.12 9.94 40.80
N VAL A 11 79.91 10.27 40.40
CA VAL A 11 79.38 9.92 39.03
C VAL A 11 78.87 11.14 38.24
N ALA A 12 79.29 12.34 38.71
CA ALA A 12 78.81 13.57 38.05
C ALA A 12 79.80 14.22 37.04
N GLU A 13 80.88 13.53 36.64
CA GLU A 13 81.92 14.18 35.89
C GLU A 13 82.34 13.44 34.58
N GLU A 14 81.55 12.54 34.09
CA GLU A 14 81.91 11.76 32.88
C GLU A 14 80.79 11.63 31.81
N LEU A 15 79.84 12.54 31.77
CA LEU A 15 78.84 12.58 30.71
C LEU A 15 78.56 14.00 30.16
N GLU A 16 79.58 14.81 30.00
CA GLU A 16 79.53 15.96 29.09
C GLU A 16 80.07 15.55 27.72
N GLY A 17 79.19 15.29 26.85
CA GLY A 17 79.61 15.15 25.45
C GLY A 17 78.76 14.23 24.63
N GLU A 18 77.50 14.53 24.45
CA GLU A 18 76.78 14.24 23.23
C GLU A 18 75.37 14.82 23.30
N THR A 19 75.17 15.98 22.72
CA THR A 19 73.83 16.51 22.43
C THR A 19 73.22 15.71 21.29
N PRO A 20 72.15 14.99 21.51
CA PRO A 20 71.48 14.37 20.36
C PRO A 20 70.76 15.44 19.55
N GLU A 21 71.10 15.52 18.27
CA GLU A 21 70.38 16.35 17.31
C GLU A 21 68.87 16.06 17.35
N PRO A 22 68.01 17.09 17.17
CA PRO A 22 66.55 16.88 17.11
C PRO A 22 66.23 16.10 15.84
N ARG A 23 65.83 14.84 15.97
CA ARG A 23 65.22 14.09 14.89
C ARG A 23 63.91 14.77 14.48
N TYR A 24 63.99 15.51 13.41
CA TYR A 24 62.83 16.00 12.71
C TYR A 24 61.94 14.81 12.35
N SER A 25 60.91 14.63 13.14
CA SER A 25 59.80 13.74 12.82
C SER A 25 59.18 14.29 11.52
N ARG A 26 59.51 13.65 10.38
CA ARG A 26 58.75 13.82 9.17
C ARG A 26 57.29 13.40 9.50
N SER A 27 56.48 14.40 9.84
CA SER A 27 55.05 14.28 9.81
C SER A 27 54.66 13.78 8.39
N GLY A 28 54.54 12.46 8.30
CA GLY A 28 53.99 11.82 7.16
C GLY A 28 52.54 12.28 7.02
N LYS A 29 52.29 13.32 6.21
CA LYS A 29 50.93 13.58 5.71
C LYS A 29 50.47 12.27 5.10
N SER A 30 49.65 11.54 5.84
CA SER A 30 48.86 10.41 5.32
C SER A 30 48.11 10.94 4.12
N ARG A 31 48.61 10.69 2.93
CA ARG A 31 47.85 10.86 1.69
C ARG A 31 46.68 9.91 1.81
N LYS A 32 45.50 10.45 2.23
CA LYS A 32 44.26 9.75 2.10
C LYS A 32 44.22 9.24 0.68
N LYS A 33 44.34 7.91 0.52
CA LYS A 33 44.13 7.27 -0.78
C LYS A 33 42.80 7.81 -1.31
N PRO A 34 42.72 8.33 -2.55
CA PRO A 34 41.45 8.75 -3.09
C PRO A 34 40.52 7.52 -3.00
N LEU A 35 39.35 7.70 -2.41
CA LEU A 35 38.34 6.65 -2.34
C LEU A 35 38.24 6.08 -3.75
N SER A 36 38.54 4.80 -3.90
CA SER A 36 38.44 4.12 -5.18
C SER A 36 37.01 4.35 -5.67
N GLN A 37 36.87 5.16 -6.70
CA GLN A 37 35.56 5.38 -7.31
C GLN A 37 35.15 4.01 -7.84
N HIS A 38 34.20 3.35 -7.16
CA HIS A 38 33.74 2.04 -7.53
C HIS A 38 33.44 2.03 -9.03
N PRO A 39 33.93 1.05 -9.79
CA PRO A 39 33.76 1.00 -11.25
C PRO A 39 32.29 1.10 -11.65
N PHE A 40 31.38 0.66 -10.78
CA PHE A 40 29.94 0.78 -10.91
C PHE A 40 29.45 2.24 -11.03
N ARG A 41 29.99 3.19 -10.24
CA ARG A 41 29.61 4.63 -10.35
C ARG A 41 30.05 5.25 -11.67
N ARG A 42 31.20 4.84 -12.23
CA ARG A 42 31.66 5.30 -13.54
C ARG A 42 30.81 4.73 -14.66
N PHE A 43 30.49 3.45 -14.61
CA PHE A 43 29.57 2.76 -15.52
C PHE A 43 28.19 3.43 -15.50
N TRP A 44 27.63 3.68 -14.30
CA TRP A 44 26.34 4.33 -14.12
C TRP A 44 26.28 5.73 -14.75
N ARG A 45 27.30 6.54 -14.57
CA ARG A 45 27.37 7.89 -15.17
C ARG A 45 27.60 7.86 -16.68
N ARG A 46 28.40 6.92 -17.20
CA ARG A 46 28.75 6.82 -18.62
C ARG A 46 27.56 6.42 -19.50
N PHE A 47 26.67 5.57 -18.99
CA PHE A 47 25.51 5.08 -19.75
C PHE A 47 24.22 5.84 -19.46
N HIS A 48 24.27 6.96 -18.73
CA HIS A 48 23.08 7.74 -18.36
C HIS A 48 21.96 6.88 -17.76
N LEU A 49 22.30 5.81 -17.07
CA LEU A 49 21.35 4.82 -16.54
C LEU A 49 20.24 5.46 -15.70
N THR A 50 20.56 6.51 -14.93
CA THR A 50 19.54 7.28 -14.21
C THR A 50 18.49 7.89 -15.12
N LYS A 51 18.91 8.46 -16.27
CA LYS A 51 17.98 9.04 -17.26
C LYS A 51 17.13 7.96 -17.91
N ILE A 52 17.74 6.81 -18.24
CA ILE A 52 17.02 5.67 -18.80
C ILE A 52 15.96 5.16 -17.81
N PHE A 53 16.31 4.97 -16.53
CA PHE A 53 15.34 4.57 -15.51
C PHE A 53 14.23 5.61 -15.30
N LEU A 54 14.55 6.90 -15.35
CA LEU A 54 13.53 7.97 -15.27
C LEU A 54 12.59 7.94 -16.48
N ILE A 55 13.12 7.77 -17.69
CA ILE A 55 12.31 7.68 -18.91
C ILE A 55 11.43 6.42 -18.85
N LEU A 56 12.00 5.26 -18.49
CA LEU A 56 11.22 4.02 -18.34
C LEU A 56 10.15 4.14 -17.26
N GLY A 57 10.45 4.77 -16.13
CA GLY A 57 9.48 5.04 -15.07
C GLY A 57 8.36 5.98 -15.54
N LEU A 58 8.70 7.03 -16.27
CA LEU A 58 7.72 7.97 -16.81
C LEU A 58 6.83 7.30 -17.87
N THR A 59 7.43 6.55 -18.82
CA THR A 59 6.65 5.83 -19.84
C THR A 59 5.75 4.76 -19.22
N PHE A 60 6.25 4.01 -18.25
CA PHE A 60 5.44 3.06 -17.49
C PHE A 60 4.29 3.75 -16.76
N GLY A 61 4.56 4.89 -16.10
CA GLY A 61 3.53 5.70 -15.44
C GLY A 61 2.45 6.22 -16.41
N LEU A 62 2.85 6.66 -17.60
CA LEU A 62 1.91 7.10 -18.64
C LEU A 62 1.05 5.93 -19.18
N VAL A 63 1.65 4.77 -19.41
CA VAL A 63 0.91 3.58 -19.87
C VAL A 63 -0.08 3.12 -18.81
N VAL A 64 0.35 2.99 -17.56
CA VAL A 64 -0.51 2.60 -16.45
C VAL A 64 -1.60 3.66 -16.21
N GLY A 65 -1.23 4.95 -16.19
CA GLY A 65 -2.18 6.05 -16.04
C GLY A 65 -3.22 6.10 -17.15
N GLY A 66 -2.79 5.94 -18.40
CA GLY A 66 -3.70 5.85 -19.57
C GLY A 66 -4.65 4.66 -19.48
N TYR A 67 -4.14 3.50 -19.08
CA TYR A 67 -4.96 2.31 -18.85
C TYR A 67 -6.00 2.53 -17.73
N LEU A 68 -5.56 3.08 -16.60
CA LEU A 68 -6.47 3.37 -15.50
C LEU A 68 -7.53 4.42 -15.89
N PHE A 69 -7.14 5.43 -16.65
CA PHE A 69 -8.08 6.43 -17.20
C PHE A 69 -9.11 5.79 -18.15
N TYR A 70 -8.66 4.89 -19.04
CA TYR A 70 -9.54 4.11 -19.92
C TYR A 70 -10.55 3.29 -19.09
N VAL A 71 -10.08 2.54 -18.08
CA VAL A 71 -10.94 1.75 -17.18
C VAL A 71 -11.95 2.66 -16.48
N ALA A 72 -11.51 3.82 -15.93
CA ALA A 72 -12.41 4.77 -15.29
C ALA A 72 -13.52 5.29 -16.21
N LYS A 73 -13.17 5.59 -17.47
CA LYS A 73 -14.13 6.09 -18.48
C LYS A 73 -15.14 5.04 -18.93
N THR A 74 -14.71 3.78 -19.00
CA THR A 74 -15.57 2.66 -19.45
C THR A 74 -16.40 2.04 -18.34
N THR A 75 -16.07 2.38 -17.08
CA THR A 75 -16.78 1.89 -15.91
C THR A 75 -17.99 2.76 -15.62
N ASN A 76 -19.18 2.19 -15.71
CA ASN A 76 -20.44 2.88 -15.45
C ASN A 76 -21.24 2.13 -14.39
N VAL A 77 -21.69 2.86 -13.36
CA VAL A 77 -22.59 2.33 -12.32
C VAL A 77 -24.02 2.40 -12.84
N LYS A 78 -24.55 1.27 -13.27
CA LYS A 78 -25.99 1.11 -13.54
C LYS A 78 -26.76 1.31 -12.24
N ASP A 79 -28.08 1.46 -12.34
CA ASP A 79 -28.93 1.59 -11.18
C ASP A 79 -28.96 0.26 -10.38
N LEU A 80 -28.08 0.19 -9.40
CA LEU A 80 -27.83 -1.00 -8.60
C LEU A 80 -29.01 -1.31 -7.66
N GLN A 81 -29.60 -0.27 -7.09
CA GLN A 81 -30.68 -0.43 -6.13
C GLN A 81 -31.91 -1.05 -6.80
N ASN A 82 -32.29 -0.58 -7.97
CA ASN A 82 -33.40 -1.16 -8.71
C ASN A 82 -33.09 -2.57 -9.21
N ALA A 83 -31.86 -2.84 -9.62
CA ALA A 83 -31.45 -4.18 -10.03
C ALA A 83 -31.51 -5.19 -8.88
N LEU A 84 -31.17 -4.79 -7.65
CA LEU A 84 -31.27 -5.65 -6.45
C LEU A 84 -32.72 -5.87 -6.01
N LYS A 85 -33.60 -4.90 -6.22
CA LYS A 85 -35.04 -5.03 -5.93
C LYS A 85 -35.83 -5.76 -7.04
N ALA A 86 -35.25 -5.93 -8.22
CA ALA A 86 -35.93 -6.53 -9.36
C ALA A 86 -36.16 -8.03 -9.15
N THR A 87 -37.42 -8.42 -9.22
CA THR A 87 -37.87 -9.81 -9.19
C THR A 87 -38.47 -10.17 -10.55
N THR A 88 -38.03 -11.27 -11.15
CA THR A 88 -38.63 -11.78 -12.37
C THR A 88 -39.84 -12.64 -12.02
N LEU A 89 -41.02 -12.20 -12.40
CA LEU A 89 -42.23 -12.97 -12.21
C LEU A 89 -42.36 -14.01 -13.34
N ILE A 90 -42.75 -15.23 -12.95
CA ILE A 90 -43.05 -16.35 -13.84
C ILE A 90 -44.57 -16.49 -13.89
N TYR A 91 -45.09 -16.50 -15.10
CA TYR A 91 -46.53 -16.70 -15.33
C TYR A 91 -46.78 -18.08 -15.95
N ASP A 92 -47.86 -18.68 -15.60
CA ASP A 92 -48.34 -19.90 -16.26
C ASP A 92 -48.92 -19.60 -17.67
N LYS A 93 -49.32 -20.66 -18.36
CA LYS A 93 -49.92 -20.53 -19.73
C LYS A 93 -51.23 -19.74 -19.74
N ASP A 94 -51.88 -19.61 -18.63
CA ASP A 94 -53.17 -18.93 -18.45
C ASP A 94 -52.97 -17.47 -17.95
N GLY A 95 -51.72 -17.04 -17.74
CA GLY A 95 -51.37 -15.69 -17.33
C GLY A 95 -51.43 -15.46 -15.81
N ASN A 96 -51.58 -16.52 -15.00
CA ASN A 96 -51.52 -16.39 -13.55
C ASN A 96 -50.06 -16.42 -13.10
N GLU A 97 -49.76 -15.72 -12.02
CA GLU A 97 -48.45 -15.75 -11.38
C GLU A 97 -48.15 -17.15 -10.85
N ALA A 98 -47.20 -17.84 -11.46
CA ALA A 98 -46.78 -19.20 -11.10
C ALA A 98 -45.59 -19.21 -10.13
N GLY A 99 -44.93 -18.05 -9.98
CA GLY A 99 -43.81 -17.91 -9.05
C GLY A 99 -42.95 -16.69 -9.41
N SER A 100 -41.88 -16.50 -8.66
CA SER A 100 -40.94 -15.47 -8.90
C SER A 100 -39.49 -15.99 -8.85
N LEU A 101 -38.65 -15.51 -9.74
CA LEU A 101 -37.21 -15.70 -9.70
C LEU A 101 -36.58 -14.36 -9.23
N SER A 102 -36.10 -14.31 -8.03
CA SER A 102 -35.20 -13.24 -7.65
C SER A 102 -33.76 -13.67 -8.00
N GLY A 103 -32.97 -12.76 -8.55
CA GLY A 103 -31.54 -13.00 -8.76
C GLY A 103 -30.76 -13.21 -7.46
N GLN A 104 -31.44 -13.05 -6.33
CA GLN A 104 -30.93 -13.19 -4.99
C GLN A 104 -31.68 -14.28 -4.20
N LYS A 105 -30.97 -14.96 -3.30
CA LYS A 105 -31.51 -16.02 -2.46
C LYS A 105 -32.29 -15.49 -1.24
N GLY A 106 -33.03 -14.41 -1.39
CA GLY A 106 -33.78 -13.85 -0.25
C GLY A 106 -34.69 -12.69 -0.65
N THR A 107 -35.44 -12.21 0.31
CA THR A 107 -36.29 -11.04 0.19
C THR A 107 -35.42 -9.78 0.52
N TYR A 108 -35.47 -8.78 -0.35
CA TYR A 108 -34.84 -7.49 -0.06
C TYR A 108 -35.49 -6.86 1.18
N VAL A 109 -34.69 -6.43 2.12
CA VAL A 109 -35.10 -5.75 3.35
C VAL A 109 -34.45 -4.39 3.47
N GLU A 110 -35.19 -3.41 3.94
CA GLU A 110 -34.66 -2.08 4.22
C GLU A 110 -33.76 -2.13 5.47
N LEU A 111 -32.83 -1.18 5.59
CA LEU A 111 -31.80 -1.17 6.65
C LEU A 111 -32.40 -1.16 8.06
N GLU A 112 -33.52 -0.47 8.24
CA GLU A 112 -34.25 -0.34 9.50
C GLU A 112 -34.80 -1.68 9.98
N SER A 113 -35.03 -2.60 9.06
CA SER A 113 -35.50 -3.97 9.37
C SER A 113 -34.34 -4.92 9.71
N ILE A 114 -33.09 -4.49 9.55
CA ILE A 114 -31.90 -5.27 9.89
C ILE A 114 -31.41 -4.85 11.27
N SER A 115 -31.19 -5.81 12.18
CA SER A 115 -30.74 -5.48 13.53
C SER A 115 -29.46 -4.66 13.54
N GLN A 116 -29.37 -3.70 14.44
CA GLN A 116 -28.19 -2.85 14.59
C GLN A 116 -26.94 -3.67 14.94
N ASP A 117 -27.11 -4.75 15.68
CA ASP A 117 -26.00 -5.65 16.04
C ASP A 117 -25.39 -6.32 14.80
N LEU A 118 -26.22 -6.76 13.84
CA LEU A 118 -25.74 -7.33 12.60
C LEU A 118 -25.01 -6.28 11.75
N GLN A 119 -25.58 -5.08 11.62
CA GLN A 119 -24.93 -3.97 10.92
C GLN A 119 -23.54 -3.66 11.51
N ASN A 120 -23.47 -3.54 12.84
CA ASN A 120 -22.23 -3.28 13.57
C ASN A 120 -21.22 -4.41 13.43
N ALA A 121 -21.66 -5.67 13.52
CA ALA A 121 -20.80 -6.83 13.36
C ALA A 121 -20.16 -6.89 11.97
N VAL A 122 -20.95 -6.65 10.93
CA VAL A 122 -20.45 -6.61 9.54
C VAL A 122 -19.43 -5.49 9.35
N ILE A 123 -19.73 -4.27 9.82
CA ILE A 123 -18.80 -3.14 9.72
C ILE A 123 -17.52 -3.42 10.51
N ALA A 124 -17.61 -3.99 11.69
CA ALA A 124 -16.47 -4.29 12.54
C ALA A 124 -15.54 -5.36 11.94
N THR A 125 -16.10 -6.32 11.22
CA THR A 125 -15.34 -7.42 10.60
C THR A 125 -14.80 -7.07 9.23
N GLU A 126 -15.64 -6.48 8.37
CA GLU A 126 -15.30 -6.23 6.97
C GLU A 126 -14.62 -4.88 6.74
N ASP A 127 -15.14 -3.80 7.32
CA ASP A 127 -14.64 -2.46 7.07
C ASP A 127 -14.87 -1.50 8.24
N ARG A 128 -14.02 -1.54 9.24
CA ARG A 128 -14.08 -0.65 10.43
C ARG A 128 -14.06 0.83 10.09
N SER A 129 -13.61 1.19 8.90
CA SER A 129 -13.54 2.58 8.42
C SER A 129 -14.72 2.97 7.53
N PHE A 130 -15.72 2.11 7.37
CA PHE A 130 -16.81 2.25 6.39
C PHE A 130 -17.42 3.65 6.33
N TYR A 131 -17.85 4.19 7.47
CA TYR A 131 -18.46 5.51 7.54
C TYR A 131 -17.47 6.68 7.34
N LYS A 132 -16.15 6.41 7.40
CA LYS A 132 -15.09 7.42 7.30
C LYS A 132 -14.37 7.41 5.96
N ASN A 133 -14.46 6.31 5.20
CA ASN A 133 -13.77 6.18 3.92
C ASN A 133 -14.63 6.67 2.76
N GLY A 134 -13.99 7.06 1.66
CA GLY A 134 -14.63 7.48 0.40
C GLY A 134 -14.95 6.30 -0.55
N GLY A 135 -15.28 5.13 -0.03
CA GLY A 135 -15.47 3.90 -0.81
C GLY A 135 -14.20 3.05 -0.89
N ILE A 136 -13.04 3.65 -0.63
CA ILE A 136 -11.72 3.02 -0.64
C ILE A 136 -10.99 3.35 0.67
N ASN A 137 -10.31 2.37 1.24
CA ASN A 137 -9.32 2.59 2.29
C ASN A 137 -7.92 2.63 1.67
N TYR A 138 -7.43 3.82 1.36
CA TYR A 138 -6.15 4.01 0.66
C TYR A 138 -4.98 3.40 1.43
N SER A 139 -4.93 3.54 2.75
CA SER A 139 -3.84 2.99 3.57
C SER A 139 -3.77 1.46 3.47
N ARG A 140 -4.92 0.78 3.58
CA ARG A 140 -5.01 -0.68 3.43
C ARG A 140 -4.73 -1.11 1.98
N PHE A 141 -5.18 -0.32 1.01
CA PHE A 141 -4.93 -0.58 -0.41
C PHE A 141 -3.42 -0.55 -0.74
N PHE A 142 -2.71 0.49 -0.31
CA PHE A 142 -1.25 0.58 -0.49
C PHE A 142 -0.51 -0.52 0.28
N LEU A 143 -0.93 -0.84 1.50
CA LEU A 143 -0.34 -1.92 2.27
C LEU A 143 -0.52 -3.28 1.57
N ALA A 144 -1.69 -3.55 1.00
CA ALA A 144 -1.96 -4.77 0.25
C ALA A 144 -1.06 -4.89 -0.99
N ILE A 145 -0.82 -3.78 -1.71
CA ILE A 145 0.13 -3.75 -2.83
C ILE A 145 1.55 -4.05 -2.35
N LEU A 146 2.03 -3.37 -1.30
CA LEU A 146 3.38 -3.53 -0.77
C LEU A 146 3.65 -4.93 -0.23
N THR A 147 2.65 -5.58 0.32
CA THR A 147 2.76 -6.92 0.91
C THR A 147 2.32 -8.04 -0.04
N ALA A 148 2.04 -7.71 -1.30
CA ALA A 148 1.48 -8.65 -2.28
C ALA A 148 0.26 -9.42 -1.74
N GLY A 149 -0.62 -8.70 -1.01
CA GLY A 149 -1.83 -9.25 -0.43
C GLY A 149 -1.67 -10.06 0.87
N ARG A 150 -0.45 -10.22 1.38
CA ARG A 150 -0.19 -11.02 2.60
C ARG A 150 -0.73 -10.39 3.89
N SER A 151 -1.00 -9.11 3.91
CA SER A 151 -1.48 -8.39 5.10
C SER A 151 -3.00 -8.49 5.37
N GLY A 152 -3.67 -9.43 4.72
CA GLY A 152 -5.12 -9.64 4.87
C GLY A 152 -5.97 -8.79 3.91
N GLY A 153 -7.27 -9.03 3.91
CA GLY A 153 -8.23 -8.37 3.02
C GLY A 153 -8.24 -6.85 3.20
N GLY A 154 -7.81 -6.13 2.15
CA GLY A 154 -7.81 -4.66 2.13
C GLY A 154 -9.06 -4.05 1.50
N SER A 155 -10.02 -4.87 1.07
CA SER A 155 -11.23 -4.41 0.38
C SER A 155 -12.25 -3.85 1.37
N THR A 156 -12.86 -2.73 1.01
CA THR A 156 -13.96 -2.12 1.76
C THR A 156 -15.29 -2.80 1.44
N ILE A 157 -16.32 -2.54 2.24
CA ILE A 157 -17.71 -2.96 1.97
C ILE A 157 -18.14 -2.47 0.57
N THR A 158 -17.83 -1.22 0.22
CA THR A 158 -18.16 -0.67 -1.10
C THR A 158 -17.46 -1.39 -2.25
N GLN A 159 -16.19 -1.79 -2.06
CA GLN A 159 -15.45 -2.57 -3.06
C GLN A 159 -16.01 -4.00 -3.20
N GLN A 160 -16.40 -4.62 -2.10
CA GLN A 160 -17.04 -5.94 -2.14
C GLN A 160 -18.39 -5.88 -2.84
N LEU A 161 -19.20 -4.86 -2.56
CA LEU A 161 -20.47 -4.63 -3.25
C LEU A 161 -20.25 -4.44 -4.76
N ALA A 162 -19.27 -3.60 -5.14
CA ALA A 162 -18.89 -3.40 -6.54
C ALA A 162 -18.50 -4.72 -7.24
N LYS A 163 -17.69 -5.53 -6.56
CA LYS A 163 -17.28 -6.85 -7.05
C LYS A 163 -18.48 -7.76 -7.26
N ASN A 164 -19.31 -7.91 -6.26
CA ASN A 164 -20.42 -8.87 -6.30
C ASN A 164 -21.52 -8.49 -7.29
N ALA A 165 -21.75 -7.18 -7.48
CA ALA A 165 -22.84 -6.70 -8.32
C ALA A 165 -22.48 -6.53 -9.81
N TYR A 166 -21.22 -6.26 -10.13
CA TYR A 166 -20.83 -5.84 -11.48
C TYR A 166 -19.72 -6.67 -12.12
N LEU A 167 -18.98 -7.49 -11.34
CA LEU A 167 -17.74 -8.11 -11.81
C LEU A 167 -17.79 -9.63 -11.72
N SER A 168 -16.97 -10.28 -12.55
CA SER A 168 -16.75 -11.73 -12.45
C SER A 168 -15.94 -12.08 -11.20
N GLN A 169 -15.93 -13.36 -10.83
CA GLN A 169 -15.12 -13.86 -9.71
C GLN A 169 -13.64 -14.06 -10.05
N ASP A 170 -13.23 -13.77 -11.29
CA ASP A 170 -11.85 -13.91 -11.74
C ASP A 170 -10.90 -13.00 -10.94
N GLN A 171 -9.73 -13.53 -10.58
CA GLN A 171 -8.73 -12.78 -9.81
C GLN A 171 -7.72 -12.12 -10.75
N THR A 172 -8.15 -11.09 -11.49
CA THR A 172 -7.30 -10.35 -12.41
C THR A 172 -7.00 -8.94 -11.90
N ILE A 173 -5.87 -8.36 -12.34
CA ILE A 173 -5.52 -6.97 -12.06
C ILE A 173 -6.55 -6.02 -12.68
N GLU A 174 -7.04 -6.35 -13.88
CA GLU A 174 -8.07 -5.58 -14.56
C GLU A 174 -9.36 -5.52 -13.75
N ARG A 175 -9.83 -6.66 -13.26
CA ARG A 175 -10.99 -6.72 -12.38
C ARG A 175 -10.78 -5.86 -11.12
N LYS A 176 -9.60 -5.93 -10.52
CA LYS A 176 -9.29 -5.15 -9.31
C LYS A 176 -9.25 -3.64 -9.58
N ALA A 177 -8.80 -3.25 -10.75
CA ALA A 177 -8.87 -1.85 -11.19
C ALA A 177 -10.33 -1.40 -11.40
N LYS A 178 -11.16 -2.21 -12.06
CA LYS A 178 -12.60 -1.92 -12.23
C LYS A 178 -13.32 -1.83 -10.88
N GLU A 179 -13.05 -2.76 -9.96
CA GLU A 179 -13.58 -2.74 -8.60
C GLU A 179 -13.26 -1.43 -7.86
N PHE A 180 -12.03 -0.94 -8.01
CA PHE A 180 -11.60 0.33 -7.42
C PHE A 180 -12.43 1.51 -7.94
N PHE A 181 -12.58 1.65 -9.27
CA PHE A 181 -13.34 2.76 -9.86
C PHE A 181 -14.84 2.64 -9.61
N LEU A 182 -15.41 1.42 -9.68
CA LEU A 182 -16.81 1.18 -9.34
C LEU A 182 -17.11 1.58 -7.88
N ALA A 183 -16.23 1.23 -6.95
CA ALA A 183 -16.43 1.60 -5.55
C ALA A 183 -16.43 3.12 -5.35
N LEU A 184 -15.59 3.87 -6.05
CA LEU A 184 -15.61 5.33 -6.01
C LEU A 184 -16.92 5.90 -6.58
N GLU A 185 -17.39 5.37 -7.70
CA GLU A 185 -18.64 5.82 -8.32
C GLU A 185 -19.87 5.44 -7.47
N ILE A 186 -19.91 4.25 -6.89
CA ILE A 186 -20.96 3.84 -5.94
C ILE A 186 -20.98 4.81 -4.76
N ASN A 187 -19.83 5.12 -4.19
CA ASN A 187 -19.74 6.02 -3.03
C ASN A 187 -20.11 7.48 -3.35
N LYS A 188 -20.03 7.90 -4.62
CA LYS A 188 -20.53 9.21 -5.07
C LYS A 188 -22.05 9.22 -5.28
N LYS A 189 -22.58 8.11 -5.77
CA LYS A 189 -23.99 8.00 -6.16
C LYS A 189 -24.91 7.69 -4.99
N TYR A 190 -24.45 6.92 -4.01
CA TYR A 190 -25.26 6.39 -2.92
C TYR A 190 -24.71 6.82 -1.54
N SER A 191 -25.60 7.03 -0.60
CA SER A 191 -25.26 7.26 0.82
C SER A 191 -24.67 6.00 1.45
N LYS A 192 -24.03 6.14 2.59
CA LYS A 192 -23.47 5.01 3.35
C LYS A 192 -24.56 4.02 3.79
N GLN A 193 -25.72 4.52 4.16
CA GLN A 193 -26.87 3.68 4.54
C GLN A 193 -27.32 2.84 3.34
N GLU A 194 -27.53 3.46 2.18
CA GLU A 194 -27.91 2.75 0.96
C GLU A 194 -26.86 1.71 0.55
N ILE A 195 -25.58 2.04 0.63
CA ILE A 195 -24.47 1.11 0.33
C ILE A 195 -24.52 -0.09 1.28
N LEU A 196 -24.70 0.15 2.59
CA LEU A 196 -24.80 -0.92 3.59
C LEU A 196 -26.02 -1.78 3.35
N THR A 197 -27.18 -1.17 3.06
CA THR A 197 -28.41 -1.88 2.71
C THR A 197 -28.20 -2.81 1.52
N MET A 198 -27.64 -2.27 0.43
CA MET A 198 -27.36 -3.03 -0.78
C MET A 198 -26.33 -4.15 -0.51
N TYR A 199 -25.33 -3.91 0.30
CA TYR A 199 -24.34 -4.92 0.67
C TYR A 199 -24.96 -6.07 1.44
N LEU A 200 -25.75 -5.78 2.48
CA LEU A 200 -26.41 -6.78 3.32
C LEU A 200 -27.46 -7.60 2.56
N ASN A 201 -28.05 -7.02 1.52
CA ASN A 201 -29.00 -7.72 0.64
C ASN A 201 -28.31 -8.48 -0.51
N ASN A 202 -27.02 -8.29 -0.74
CA ASN A 202 -26.24 -8.90 -1.84
C ASN A 202 -25.15 -9.86 -1.35
N SER A 203 -25.12 -10.16 -0.06
CA SER A 203 -24.09 -11.00 0.58
C SER A 203 -24.49 -12.47 0.66
#